data_e062e8cec2d57d438cf09c5bc744e879
#
_entry.id   e062e8cec2d57d438cf09c5bc744e879
#
_cell.length_a   1.000
_cell.length_b   1.000
_cell.length_c   1.000
_cell.angle_alpha   90.00
_cell.angle_beta   90.00
_cell.angle_gamma   90.00
#
_symmetry.space_group_name_H-M   'P 1'
#
loop_
_entity.id
_entity.type
_entity.pdbx_description
1 polymer ?
#
loop_
_entity_poly.entity_id
_entity_poly.type
_entity_poly.pdbx_seq_one_letter_code
_entity_poly.pdbx_strand_id
1 'polypeptide(L)'
;MGHTSKINSKMNREDFCLVDSATTHTILKDKKYFQNLKLCKANVNTISGSSNLIESSRRAIIMLPKGTKLCIDNALYSSKLSRNLLSFKDIRYNGYHIETNNEGSEEFLYITSIVLGQKLILEKLPIFSSGLYYTTMRIIETNVAIHQKCSDPKVFMLWHDRLGHPGLIMIR
;
A
#
# COMPACT_ATOMS: atom_id res chain seq x y z
N MET A 1 -36.58 3.59 -19.25
CA MET A 1 -36.41 2.25 -18.65
C MET A 1 -34.98 2.12 -18.16
N GLY A 2 -34.79 2.21 -16.87
CA GLY A 2 -33.47 2.18 -16.25
C GLY A 2 -32.94 0.75 -16.14
N HIS A 3 -31.84 0.46 -16.82
CA HIS A 3 -31.04 -0.71 -16.50
C HIS A 3 -30.08 -0.36 -15.35
N THR A 4 -30.55 -0.56 -14.12
CA THR A 4 -29.68 -0.69 -12.97
C THR A 4 -28.97 -2.04 -13.08
N SER A 5 -27.78 -2.04 -13.65
CA SER A 5 -26.88 -3.18 -13.56
C SER A 5 -26.47 -3.35 -12.09
N LYS A 6 -27.09 -4.32 -11.43
CA LYS A 6 -26.67 -4.83 -10.12
C LYS A 6 -25.26 -5.42 -10.27
N ILE A 7 -24.25 -4.64 -9.89
CA ILE A 7 -22.91 -5.18 -9.64
C ILE A 7 -23.02 -5.93 -8.30
N ASN A 8 -23.51 -7.17 -8.38
CA ASN A 8 -23.43 -8.15 -7.31
C ASN A 8 -22.07 -8.85 -7.40
N SER A 9 -21.00 -8.17 -7.05
CA SER A 9 -19.82 -8.85 -6.54
C SER A 9 -19.84 -8.66 -5.02
N LYS A 10 -19.87 -9.74 -4.27
CA LYS A 10 -19.54 -9.78 -2.84
C LYS A 10 -18.10 -9.27 -2.68
N MET A 11 -17.92 -7.96 -2.76
CA MET A 11 -16.68 -7.32 -2.39
C MET A 11 -16.53 -7.57 -0.89
N ASN A 12 -15.62 -8.45 -0.54
CA ASN A 12 -15.37 -8.78 0.86
C ASN A 12 -14.95 -7.47 1.52
N ARG A 13 -15.80 -6.90 2.38
CA ARG A 13 -15.57 -5.60 3.04
C ARG A 13 -14.24 -5.55 3.81
N GLU A 14 -13.67 -6.74 4.07
CA GLU A 14 -12.41 -6.90 4.77
C GLU A 14 -11.20 -6.46 3.92
N ASP A 15 -11.30 -6.56 2.62
CA ASP A 15 -10.19 -6.27 1.70
C ASP A 15 -10.21 -4.82 1.16
N PHE A 16 -11.24 -4.06 1.53
CA PHE A 16 -11.36 -2.65 1.13
C PHE A 16 -10.32 -1.79 1.85
N CYS A 17 -9.67 -0.91 1.10
CA CYS A 17 -8.63 -0.02 1.60
C CYS A 17 -8.78 1.39 1.05
N LEU A 18 -8.74 2.39 1.92
CA LEU A 18 -8.60 3.78 1.53
C LEU A 18 -7.13 4.12 1.30
N VAL A 19 -6.87 4.95 0.31
CA VAL A 19 -5.53 5.43 -0.01
C VAL A 19 -5.47 6.91 0.32
N ASP A 20 -4.60 7.26 1.29
CA ASP A 20 -4.59 8.56 1.94
C ASP A 20 -3.19 9.18 1.93
N SER A 21 -3.11 10.43 1.49
CA SER A 21 -1.86 11.20 1.46
C SER A 21 -1.48 11.76 2.85
N ALA A 22 -2.44 11.95 3.74
CA ALA A 22 -2.23 12.52 5.06
C ALA A 22 -1.76 11.47 6.09
N THR A 23 -1.95 10.19 5.81
CA THR A 23 -1.53 9.11 6.69
C THR A 23 -0.03 8.83 6.53
N THR A 24 0.71 8.91 7.63
CA THR A 24 2.17 8.66 7.63
C THR A 24 2.55 7.19 7.60
N HIS A 25 1.64 6.31 7.98
CA HIS A 25 1.81 4.86 8.02
C HIS A 25 0.59 4.15 7.47
N THR A 26 0.81 3.05 6.79
CA THR A 26 -0.25 2.11 6.45
C THR A 26 -0.78 1.45 7.72
N ILE A 27 -2.09 1.42 7.89
CA ILE A 27 -2.76 0.83 9.05
C ILE A 27 -3.72 -0.24 8.57
N LEU A 28 -3.53 -1.47 9.01
CA LEU A 28 -4.30 -2.63 8.58
C LEU A 28 -5.09 -3.21 9.75
N LYS A 29 -6.34 -3.57 9.50
CA LYS A 29 -7.27 -4.08 10.51
C LYS A 29 -7.25 -5.59 10.68
N ASP A 30 -6.61 -6.32 9.76
CA ASP A 30 -6.57 -7.77 9.76
C ASP A 30 -5.12 -8.29 9.86
N LYS A 31 -4.91 -9.23 10.74
CA LYS A 31 -3.61 -9.87 11.00
C LYS A 31 -3.08 -10.66 9.80
N LYS A 32 -3.97 -11.09 8.89
CA LYS A 32 -3.61 -11.90 7.71
C LYS A 32 -2.57 -11.24 6.80
N TYR A 33 -2.46 -9.91 6.81
CA TYR A 33 -1.50 -9.16 5.99
C TYR A 33 -0.09 -9.14 6.56
N PHE A 34 0.08 -9.49 7.84
CA PHE A 34 1.33 -9.36 8.56
C PHE A 34 2.12 -10.66 8.61
N GLN A 35 3.44 -10.52 8.50
CA GLN A 35 4.36 -11.63 8.73
C GLN A 35 4.74 -11.70 10.20
N ASN A 36 4.52 -12.86 10.84
CA ASN A 36 4.94 -13.13 12.24
C ASN A 36 4.51 -12.03 13.24
N LEU A 37 3.24 -11.69 13.25
CA LEU A 37 2.71 -10.67 14.14
C LEU A 37 2.82 -11.12 15.61
N LYS A 38 3.75 -10.52 16.36
CA LYS A 38 3.77 -10.59 17.82
C LYS A 38 3.05 -9.34 18.33
N LEU A 39 2.03 -9.53 19.15
CA LEU A 39 1.31 -8.41 19.77
C LEU A 39 2.24 -7.71 20.74
N CYS A 40 2.74 -6.55 20.40
CA CYS A 40 3.41 -5.63 21.28
C CYS A 40 2.56 -4.37 21.34
N LYS A 41 2.12 -3.96 22.51
CA LYS A 41 1.40 -2.69 22.69
C LYS A 41 2.34 -1.55 22.27
N ALA A 42 2.08 -0.98 21.11
CA ALA A 42 2.79 0.22 20.66
C ALA A 42 1.91 1.43 20.98
N ASN A 43 2.42 2.34 21.79
CA ASN A 43 1.81 3.63 22.00
C ASN A 43 2.15 4.51 20.79
N VAL A 44 1.18 4.76 19.93
CA VAL A 44 1.33 5.72 18.84
C VAL A 44 0.68 7.03 19.28
N ASN A 45 1.49 8.06 19.41
CA ASN A 45 1.01 9.41 19.63
C ASN A 45 0.44 9.97 18.31
N THR A 46 -0.84 10.25 18.30
CA THR A 46 -1.49 11.01 17.22
C THR A 46 -1.57 12.48 17.62
N ILE A 47 -1.76 13.37 16.65
CA ILE A 47 -1.95 14.81 16.91
C ILE A 47 -3.12 15.07 17.88
N SER A 48 -4.07 14.15 17.97
CA SER A 48 -5.23 14.19 18.86
C SER A 48 -5.01 13.54 20.24
N GLY A 49 -3.78 13.13 20.57
CA GLY A 49 -3.45 12.45 21.83
C GLY A 49 -3.07 10.98 21.65
N SER A 50 -2.71 10.33 22.77
CA SER A 50 -2.39 8.88 22.76
C SER A 50 -3.65 8.07 22.53
N SER A 51 -3.77 7.45 21.36
CA SER A 51 -4.88 6.53 21.10
C SER A 51 -4.38 5.09 21.25
N ASN A 52 -5.07 4.31 22.08
CA ASN A 52 -4.89 2.85 22.21
C ASN A 52 -5.42 2.10 20.96
N LEU A 53 -5.44 2.76 19.80
CA LEU A 53 -5.94 2.19 18.56
C LEU A 53 -4.92 1.25 17.91
N ILE A 54 -3.63 1.50 18.12
CA ILE A 54 -2.56 0.72 17.50
C ILE A 54 -2.11 -0.38 18.45
N GLU A 55 -2.23 -1.62 18.01
CA GLU A 55 -1.92 -2.81 18.80
C GLU A 55 -0.53 -3.38 18.51
N SER A 56 -0.01 -3.16 17.31
CA SER A 56 1.31 -3.64 16.90
C SER A 56 1.81 -2.91 15.64
N SER A 57 3.12 -2.99 15.42
CA SER A 57 3.77 -2.57 14.18
C SER A 57 4.65 -3.69 13.67
N ARG A 58 4.50 -4.09 12.41
CA ARG A 58 5.26 -5.18 11.78
C ARG A 58 5.27 -5.03 10.26
N ARG A 59 6.06 -5.89 9.64
CA ARG A 59 6.09 -6.02 8.20
C ARG A 59 4.81 -6.63 7.69
N ALA A 60 4.19 -5.96 6.73
CA ALA A 60 3.03 -6.44 5.98
C ALA A 60 3.38 -6.59 4.50
N ILE A 61 2.75 -7.56 3.86
CA ILE A 61 2.84 -7.75 2.41
C ILE A 61 1.44 -7.79 1.85
N ILE A 62 1.15 -6.88 0.94
CA ILE A 62 -0.15 -6.75 0.29
C ILE A 62 0.00 -6.77 -1.22
N MET A 63 -1.03 -7.21 -1.91
CA MET A 63 -1.12 -7.16 -3.35
C MET A 63 -2.35 -6.37 -3.77
N LEU A 64 -2.18 -5.41 -4.64
CA LEU A 64 -3.25 -4.62 -5.23
C LEU A 64 -3.93 -5.39 -6.39
N PRO A 65 -5.09 -4.95 -6.87
CA PRO A 65 -5.92 -5.73 -7.80
C PRO A 65 -5.24 -6.20 -9.07
N LYS A 66 -4.40 -5.37 -9.67
CA LYS A 66 -3.66 -5.70 -10.91
C LYS A 66 -2.32 -6.41 -10.66
N GLY A 67 -2.03 -6.77 -9.41
CA GLY A 67 -0.85 -7.53 -9.05
C GLY A 67 0.33 -6.71 -8.54
N THR A 68 0.15 -5.40 -8.31
CA THR A 68 1.19 -4.57 -7.69
C THR A 68 1.43 -5.00 -6.26
N LYS A 69 2.65 -5.45 -5.97
CA LYS A 69 3.06 -5.92 -4.64
C LYS A 69 3.63 -4.77 -3.83
N LEU A 70 3.20 -4.64 -2.59
CA LEU A 70 3.74 -3.69 -1.62
C LEU A 70 4.28 -4.44 -0.40
N CYS A 71 5.55 -4.18 -0.08
CA CYS A 71 6.21 -4.63 1.14
C CYS A 71 6.33 -3.42 2.08
N ILE A 72 5.67 -3.48 3.21
CA ILE A 72 5.57 -2.37 4.15
C ILE A 72 6.19 -2.80 5.47
N ASP A 73 7.37 -2.28 5.79
CA ASP A 73 8.16 -2.76 6.93
C ASP A 73 7.59 -2.32 8.28
N ASN A 74 6.93 -1.16 8.33
CA ASN A 74 6.37 -0.58 9.56
C ASN A 74 4.86 -0.35 9.44
N ALA A 75 4.13 -1.32 8.89
CA ALA A 75 2.68 -1.28 8.88
C ALA A 75 2.14 -1.41 10.31
N LEU A 76 1.15 -0.61 10.63
CA LEU A 76 0.48 -0.62 11.93
C LEU A 76 -0.71 -1.56 11.90
N TYR A 77 -0.91 -2.30 12.98
CA TYR A 77 -2.08 -3.15 13.15
C TYR A 77 -3.09 -2.51 14.11
N SER A 78 -4.34 -2.50 13.72
CA SER A 78 -5.44 -2.08 14.58
C SER A 78 -6.73 -2.81 14.25
N SER A 79 -7.19 -3.67 15.14
CA SER A 79 -8.47 -4.36 15.02
C SER A 79 -9.68 -3.42 15.18
N LYS A 80 -9.46 -2.23 15.73
CA LYS A 80 -10.52 -1.24 15.98
C LYS A 80 -10.86 -0.37 14.78
N LEU A 81 -10.06 -0.43 13.72
CA LEU A 81 -10.35 0.34 12.50
C LEU A 81 -11.52 -0.23 11.73
N SER A 82 -12.35 0.64 11.20
CA SER A 82 -13.43 0.26 10.29
C SER A 82 -12.93 -0.16 8.91
N ARG A 83 -11.80 0.41 8.46
CA ARG A 83 -11.23 0.21 7.11
C ARG A 83 -9.71 0.22 7.17
N ASN A 84 -9.09 -0.48 6.22
CA ASN A 84 -7.65 -0.38 6.02
C ASN A 84 -7.29 0.99 5.44
N LEU A 85 -6.12 1.50 5.81
CA LEU A 85 -5.55 2.75 5.28
C LEU A 85 -4.18 2.46 4.68
N LEU A 86 -4.00 2.79 3.41
CA LEU A 86 -2.73 2.68 2.69
C LEU A 86 -2.12 4.07 2.53
N SER A 87 -0.92 4.26 3.04
CA SER A 87 -0.20 5.52 2.97
C SER A 87 0.47 5.73 1.60
N PHE A 88 0.38 6.93 1.05
CA PHE A 88 1.15 7.34 -0.14
C PHE A 88 2.65 7.14 0.08
N LYS A 89 3.14 7.42 1.28
CA LYS A 89 4.54 7.25 1.65
C LYS A 89 5.01 5.81 1.42
N ASP A 90 4.20 4.82 1.84
CA ASP A 90 4.57 3.42 1.70
C ASP A 90 4.54 2.94 0.25
N ILE A 91 3.60 3.45 -0.58
CA ILE A 91 3.61 3.22 -2.02
C ILE A 91 4.91 3.73 -2.64
N ARG A 92 5.31 4.95 -2.29
CA ARG A 92 6.55 5.56 -2.79
C ARG A 92 7.82 4.84 -2.31
N TYR A 93 7.85 4.36 -1.08
CA TYR A 93 8.97 3.57 -0.57
C TYR A 93 9.13 2.23 -1.28
N ASN A 94 8.05 1.69 -1.85
CA ASN A 94 8.14 0.52 -2.72
C ASN A 94 8.63 0.86 -4.14
N GLY A 95 9.04 2.10 -4.37
CA GLY A 95 9.62 2.54 -5.64
C GLY A 95 8.60 2.90 -6.70
N TYR A 96 7.33 3.05 -6.35
CA TYR A 96 6.29 3.48 -7.27
C TYR A 96 6.07 4.98 -7.24
N HIS A 97 5.55 5.53 -8.33
CA HIS A 97 5.13 6.92 -8.42
C HIS A 97 3.61 7.00 -8.28
N ILE A 98 3.15 8.13 -7.79
CA ILE A 98 1.74 8.42 -7.61
C ILE A 98 1.43 9.72 -8.36
N GLU A 99 0.38 9.69 -9.15
CA GLU A 99 -0.14 10.86 -9.84
C GLU A 99 -1.66 10.82 -9.90
N THR A 100 -2.29 11.97 -9.96
CA THR A 100 -3.73 12.09 -10.19
C THR A 100 -3.98 12.55 -11.61
N ASN A 101 -5.01 12.01 -12.22
CA ASN A 101 -5.41 12.37 -13.57
C ASN A 101 -6.92 12.29 -13.73
N ASN A 102 -7.47 13.16 -14.57
CA ASN A 102 -8.88 13.16 -14.90
C ASN A 102 -9.09 12.42 -16.23
N GLU A 103 -10.04 11.49 -16.22
CA GLU A 103 -10.55 10.85 -17.43
C GLU A 103 -12.02 11.26 -17.60
N GLY A 104 -12.25 12.20 -18.49
CA GLY A 104 -13.57 12.84 -18.63
C GLY A 104 -13.92 13.64 -17.37
N SER A 105 -15.01 13.28 -16.71
CA SER A 105 -15.48 13.92 -15.46
C SER A 105 -15.01 13.23 -14.17
N GLU A 106 -14.27 12.12 -14.29
CA GLU A 106 -13.85 11.31 -13.15
C GLU A 106 -12.35 11.46 -12.88
N GLU A 107 -11.99 11.65 -11.62
CA GLU A 107 -10.60 11.70 -11.16
C GLU A 107 -10.15 10.32 -10.69
N PHE A 108 -8.92 9.95 -11.03
CA PHE A 108 -8.28 8.72 -10.64
C PHE A 108 -6.89 8.97 -10.07
N LEU A 109 -6.50 8.13 -9.13
CA LEU A 109 -5.13 8.01 -8.68
C LEU A 109 -4.44 6.88 -9.45
N TYR A 110 -3.34 7.20 -10.11
CA TYR A 110 -2.49 6.22 -10.78
C TYR A 110 -1.29 5.88 -9.92
N ILE A 111 -1.05 4.58 -9.76
CA ILE A 111 0.23 4.07 -9.29
C ILE A 111 1.00 3.65 -10.53
N THR A 112 2.16 4.25 -10.73
CA THR A 112 2.96 4.08 -11.93
C THR A 112 4.38 3.63 -11.63
N SER A 113 5.04 3.03 -12.61
CA SER A 113 6.45 2.70 -12.57
C SER A 113 7.12 3.15 -13.85
N ILE A 114 8.41 3.44 -13.78
CA ILE A 114 9.24 3.75 -14.94
C ILE A 114 10.13 2.55 -15.22
N VAL A 115 9.95 1.93 -16.38
CA VAL A 115 10.75 0.79 -16.82
C VAL A 115 11.38 1.13 -18.16
N LEU A 116 12.70 1.07 -18.26
CA LEU A 116 13.45 1.43 -19.47
C LEU A 116 13.06 2.81 -20.05
N GLY A 117 12.84 3.78 -19.17
CA GLY A 117 12.45 5.14 -19.55
C GLY A 117 10.97 5.30 -19.94
N GLN A 118 10.19 4.23 -19.94
CA GLN A 118 8.77 4.26 -20.24
C GLN A 118 7.94 4.21 -18.96
N LYS A 119 6.93 5.09 -18.90
CA LYS A 119 5.97 5.11 -17.80
C LYS A 119 4.90 4.04 -18.02
N LEU A 120 4.73 3.16 -17.04
CA LEU A 120 3.71 2.12 -16.99
C LEU A 120 2.69 2.44 -15.90
N ILE A 121 1.41 2.40 -16.22
CA ILE A 121 0.33 2.49 -15.24
C ILE A 121 0.09 1.09 -14.68
N LEU A 122 0.41 0.89 -13.40
CA LEU A 122 0.25 -0.40 -12.72
C LEU A 122 -1.15 -0.55 -12.13
N GLU A 123 -1.63 0.49 -11.46
CA GLU A 123 -2.95 0.51 -10.83
C GLU A 123 -3.67 1.81 -11.14
N LYS A 124 -5.00 1.74 -11.21
CA LYS A 124 -5.89 2.87 -11.38
C LYS A 124 -6.94 2.81 -10.27
N LEU A 125 -6.90 3.77 -9.37
CA LEU A 125 -7.72 3.81 -8.18
C LEU A 125 -8.77 4.91 -8.32
N PRO A 126 -10.05 4.58 -8.23
CA PRO A 126 -11.11 5.58 -8.29
C PRO A 126 -11.17 6.42 -7.01
N ILE A 127 -11.74 7.60 -7.16
CA ILE A 127 -12.04 8.46 -6.03
C ILE A 127 -13.18 7.87 -5.20
N PHE A 128 -13.05 7.93 -3.87
CA PHE A 128 -14.09 7.48 -2.95
C PHE A 128 -15.01 8.64 -2.56
N SER A 129 -14.41 9.69 -2.02
CA SER A 129 -15.04 10.97 -1.70
C SER A 129 -13.98 11.97 -1.24
N SER A 130 -14.21 13.28 -1.48
CA SER A 130 -13.38 14.34 -0.89
C SER A 130 -11.86 14.16 -1.05
N GLY A 131 -11.41 13.72 -2.21
CA GLY A 131 -9.98 13.51 -2.49
C GLY A 131 -9.37 12.25 -1.89
N LEU A 132 -10.17 11.36 -1.31
CA LEU A 132 -9.76 10.03 -0.89
C LEU A 132 -9.95 9.03 -2.03
N TYR A 133 -8.98 8.18 -2.24
CA TYR A 133 -9.05 7.10 -3.24
C TYR A 133 -9.24 5.77 -2.55
N TYR A 134 -9.67 4.75 -3.28
CA TYR A 134 -9.83 3.43 -2.71
C TYR A 134 -9.33 2.34 -3.65
N THR A 135 -9.04 1.21 -3.06
CA THR A 135 -8.67 -0.02 -3.73
C THR A 135 -9.10 -1.22 -2.91
N THR A 136 -8.92 -2.40 -3.46
CA THR A 136 -8.99 -3.65 -2.70
C THR A 136 -7.58 -4.23 -2.56
N MET A 137 -7.38 -5.04 -1.52
CA MET A 137 -6.10 -5.70 -1.26
C MET A 137 -6.29 -7.19 -1.14
N ARG A 138 -5.24 -7.95 -1.48
CA ARG A 138 -5.15 -9.39 -1.29
C ARG A 138 -3.91 -9.74 -0.49
N ILE A 139 -3.97 -10.85 0.24
CA ILE A 139 -2.78 -11.50 0.77
C ILE A 139 -2.05 -12.21 -0.38
N ILE A 140 -0.75 -12.32 -0.24
CA ILE A 140 0.05 -13.20 -1.08
C ILE A 140 0.10 -14.53 -0.35
N GLU A 141 -0.63 -15.52 -0.84
CA GLU A 141 -0.52 -16.89 -0.33
C GLU A 141 0.85 -17.44 -0.72
N THR A 142 1.80 -17.32 0.20
CA THR A 142 3.10 -17.97 0.06
C THR A 142 2.98 -19.40 0.57
N ASN A 143 2.68 -20.34 -0.30
CA ASN A 143 2.80 -21.76 -0.02
C ASN A 143 4.26 -22.26 0.00
N VAL A 144 5.23 -21.38 0.17
CA VAL A 144 6.64 -21.75 0.29
C VAL A 144 7.30 -20.86 1.31
N ALA A 145 7.88 -21.45 2.35
CA ALA A 145 8.84 -20.81 3.22
C ALA A 145 10.09 -20.43 2.40
N ILE A 146 10.02 -19.36 1.64
CA ILE A 146 11.18 -18.77 1.01
C ILE A 146 11.68 -17.68 1.93
N HIS A 147 12.77 -17.95 2.62
CA HIS A 147 13.70 -16.94 3.10
C HIS A 147 14.28 -16.18 1.88
N GLN A 148 13.46 -15.47 1.16
CA GLN A 148 13.97 -14.46 0.25
C GLN A 148 14.26 -13.21 1.06
N LYS A 149 15.54 -13.06 1.43
CA LYS A 149 16.11 -11.74 1.67
C LYS A 149 15.61 -10.84 0.53
N CYS A 150 15.08 -9.66 0.84
CA CYS A 150 14.78 -8.62 -0.17
C CYS A 150 16.10 -8.04 -0.73
N SER A 151 16.93 -8.90 -1.26
CA SER A 151 18.13 -8.58 -2.03
C SER A 151 17.93 -9.14 -3.44
N ASP A 152 16.80 -8.77 -4.07
CA ASP A 152 16.68 -8.93 -5.50
C ASP A 152 17.63 -7.90 -6.13
N PRO A 153 18.66 -8.35 -6.88
CA PRO A 153 19.59 -7.44 -7.55
C PRO A 153 18.89 -6.43 -8.45
N LYS A 154 17.70 -6.76 -8.97
CA LYS A 154 16.87 -5.85 -9.77
C LYS A 154 16.31 -4.69 -8.96
N VAL A 155 15.96 -4.90 -7.69
CA VAL A 155 15.50 -3.82 -6.81
C VAL A 155 16.66 -2.89 -6.46
N PHE A 156 17.85 -3.44 -6.22
CA PHE A 156 19.06 -2.64 -5.98
C PHE A 156 19.43 -1.76 -7.19
N MET A 157 19.40 -2.31 -8.39
CA MET A 157 19.64 -1.57 -9.63
C MET A 157 18.62 -0.45 -9.84
N LEU A 158 17.34 -0.71 -9.54
CA LEU A 158 16.27 0.28 -9.63
C LEU A 158 16.48 1.47 -8.67
N TRP A 159 16.98 1.21 -7.47
CA TRP A 159 17.32 2.24 -6.50
C TRP A 159 18.56 3.03 -6.93
N HIS A 160 19.55 2.36 -7.48
CA HIS A 160 20.78 2.96 -7.96
C HIS A 160 20.51 3.97 -9.09
N ASP A 161 19.66 3.60 -10.05
CA ASP A 161 19.31 4.48 -11.16
C ASP A 161 18.45 5.67 -10.72
N ARG A 162 17.64 5.52 -9.68
CA ARG A 162 16.74 6.59 -9.18
C ARG A 162 17.43 7.60 -8.28
N LEU A 163 18.46 7.20 -7.56
CA LEU A 163 19.20 8.07 -6.64
C LEU A 163 20.37 8.81 -7.32
N GLY A 164 20.46 8.79 -8.66
CA GLY A 164 21.49 9.49 -9.38
C GLY A 164 22.90 8.96 -9.09
N HIS A 165 23.04 7.63 -9.02
CA HIS A 165 24.32 6.97 -8.76
C HIS A 165 25.03 7.44 -7.49
N PRO A 166 24.44 7.34 -6.30
CA PRO A 166 25.19 7.60 -5.08
C PRO A 166 26.35 6.62 -5.01
N GLY A 167 27.56 7.14 -4.90
CA GLY A 167 28.75 6.30 -4.80
C GLY A 167 28.62 5.29 -3.67
N LEU A 168 29.26 4.14 -3.82
CA LEU A 168 29.26 2.99 -2.88
C LEU A 168 29.51 3.36 -1.40
N ILE A 169 29.95 4.57 -1.12
CA ILE A 169 30.26 5.08 0.23
C ILE A 169 29.02 5.56 0.98
N MET A 170 27.91 5.83 0.29
CA MET A 170 26.66 6.33 0.92
C MET A 170 25.66 5.24 1.36
N ILE A 171 25.98 3.97 1.17
CA ILE A 171 25.06 2.83 1.45
C ILE A 171 25.55 2.01 2.66
N ARG A 172 26.30 2.62 3.57
CA ARG A 172 26.64 1.98 4.85
C ARG A 172 25.71 2.40 5.96
#